data_23765ea4ce253d5dba3ea28f4cff114e
#
_entry.id   23765ea4ce253d5dba3ea28f4cff114e
#
_cell.length_a   1.000
_cell.length_b   1.000
_cell.length_c   1.000
_cell.angle_alpha   90.00
_cell.angle_beta   90.00
_cell.angle_gamma   90.00
#
_symmetry.space_group_name_H-M   'P 1'
#
loop_
_entity.id
_entity.type
_entity.pdbx_description
1 polymer ?
#
loop_
_entity_poly.entity_id
_entity_poly.type
_entity_poly.pdbx_seq_one_letter_code
_entity_poly.pdbx_strand_id
1 'polypeptide(L)'
;MDMIIIAYWTQTGNTKAMAEAVGEGVEISGKKADVRHISEVSMDSLREAQVFAMGCPAMGAEVLEEGEMEPFVMEVEGFAQGKRIGLFGSYGWGDGQWMRDWEERMKAAGAVLVGREGVIANEAPDEDALEQCRALGRELASI
;
A
#
# COMPACT_ATOMS: atom_id res chain seq x y z
N MET A 1 -19.94 -3.39 -5.53
CA MET A 1 -18.80 -3.85 -6.33
C MET A 1 -17.66 -4.16 -5.44
N ASP A 2 -17.18 -5.33 -5.57
CA ASP A 2 -16.21 -5.85 -4.62
C ASP A 2 -14.82 -5.83 -5.21
N MET A 3 -14.38 -4.65 -5.60
CA MET A 3 -13.04 -4.46 -6.14
C MET A 3 -12.20 -3.64 -5.18
N ILE A 4 -11.01 -4.13 -4.89
CA ILE A 4 -10.06 -3.44 -4.01
C ILE A 4 -8.91 -2.94 -4.87
N ILE A 5 -8.65 -1.63 -4.80
CA ILE A 5 -7.55 -1.02 -5.53
C ILE A 5 -6.27 -1.15 -4.72
N ILE A 6 -5.20 -1.61 -5.38
CA ILE A 6 -3.88 -1.70 -4.79
C ILE A 6 -2.96 -0.87 -5.66
N ALA A 7 -2.64 0.33 -5.19
CA ALA A 7 -1.86 1.31 -5.95
C ALA A 7 -0.42 1.28 -5.47
N TYR A 8 0.54 1.23 -6.39
CA TYR A 8 1.94 1.14 -6.01
C TYR A 8 2.83 1.99 -6.90
N TRP A 9 4.00 2.34 -6.37
CA TRP A 9 5.13 2.85 -7.13
C TRP A 9 6.28 1.88 -6.89
N THR A 10 7.06 1.61 -7.92
CA THR A 10 8.18 0.66 -7.79
C THR A 10 9.37 1.17 -8.60
N GLN A 11 10.58 0.85 -8.14
CA GLN A 11 11.80 1.17 -8.87
C GLN A 11 12.38 -0.09 -9.50
N THR A 12 12.56 -1.13 -8.70
CA THR A 12 13.22 -2.36 -9.15
C THR A 12 12.29 -3.53 -9.37
N GLY A 13 11.00 -3.34 -9.08
CA GLY A 13 10.01 -4.41 -9.18
C GLY A 13 9.70 -5.10 -7.86
N ASN A 14 10.44 -4.79 -6.78
CA ASN A 14 10.20 -5.45 -5.49
C ASN A 14 8.83 -5.08 -4.92
N THR A 15 8.51 -3.78 -4.90
CA THR A 15 7.22 -3.33 -4.39
C THR A 15 6.08 -3.80 -5.30
N LYS A 16 6.34 -3.89 -6.61
CA LYS A 16 5.35 -4.43 -7.53
C LYS A 16 5.01 -5.89 -7.18
N ALA A 17 6.03 -6.70 -6.89
CA ALA A 17 5.81 -8.09 -6.51
C ALA A 17 4.99 -8.18 -5.23
N MET A 18 5.23 -7.27 -4.28
CA MET A 18 4.43 -7.20 -3.07
C MET A 18 2.98 -6.82 -3.38
N ALA A 19 2.78 -5.84 -4.26
CA ALA A 19 1.44 -5.42 -4.66
C ALA A 19 0.66 -6.57 -5.27
N GLU A 20 1.32 -7.37 -6.11
CA GLU A 20 0.69 -8.53 -6.73
C GLU A 20 0.28 -9.56 -5.70
N ALA A 21 1.11 -9.77 -4.67
CA ALA A 21 0.77 -10.70 -3.59
C ALA A 21 -0.41 -10.21 -2.76
N VAL A 22 -0.49 -8.89 -2.50
CA VAL A 22 -1.67 -8.32 -1.84
C VAL A 22 -2.92 -8.62 -2.67
N GLY A 23 -2.82 -8.43 -3.99
CA GLY A 23 -3.91 -8.74 -4.91
C GLY A 23 -4.33 -10.19 -4.87
N GLU A 24 -3.36 -11.11 -4.78
CA GLU A 24 -3.68 -12.53 -4.64
C GLU A 24 -4.53 -12.81 -3.40
N GLY A 25 -4.16 -12.18 -2.27
CA GLY A 25 -4.92 -12.35 -1.04
C GLY A 25 -6.35 -11.86 -1.16
N VAL A 26 -6.54 -10.73 -1.85
CA VAL A 26 -7.87 -10.20 -2.10
C VAL A 26 -8.69 -11.20 -2.90
N GLU A 27 -8.11 -11.76 -3.97
CA GLU A 27 -8.85 -12.64 -4.87
C GLU A 27 -9.14 -14.01 -4.25
N ILE A 28 -8.24 -14.51 -3.44
CA ILE A 28 -8.48 -15.75 -2.69
C ILE A 28 -9.71 -15.59 -1.81
N SER A 29 -9.97 -14.38 -1.32
CA SER A 29 -11.10 -14.11 -0.44
C SER A 29 -12.40 -13.81 -1.19
N GLY A 30 -12.38 -13.90 -2.51
CA GLY A 30 -13.58 -13.79 -3.32
C GLY A 30 -13.90 -12.40 -3.87
N LYS A 31 -13.03 -11.42 -3.64
CA LYS A 31 -13.18 -10.09 -4.22
C LYS A 31 -12.20 -9.90 -5.36
N LYS A 32 -12.36 -8.87 -6.14
CA LYS A 32 -11.46 -8.57 -7.25
C LYS A 32 -10.39 -7.60 -6.80
N ALA A 33 -9.17 -7.82 -7.26
CA ALA A 33 -8.06 -6.92 -6.99
C ALA A 33 -7.76 -6.12 -8.26
N ASP A 34 -7.60 -4.81 -8.10
CA ASP A 34 -7.17 -3.92 -9.19
C ASP A 34 -5.78 -3.41 -8.82
N VAL A 35 -4.76 -4.15 -9.27
CA VAL A 35 -3.36 -3.85 -8.95
C VAL A 35 -2.81 -2.95 -10.05
N ARG A 36 -2.48 -1.70 -9.71
CA ARG A 36 -2.03 -0.72 -10.69
C ARG A 36 -0.91 0.16 -10.19
N HIS A 37 -0.04 0.55 -11.10
CA HIS A 37 0.91 1.62 -10.83
C HIS A 37 0.12 2.90 -10.57
N ILE A 38 0.63 3.76 -9.69
CA ILE A 38 -0.10 4.99 -9.31
C ILE A 38 -0.41 5.88 -10.50
N SER A 39 0.42 5.84 -11.55
CA SER A 39 0.18 6.65 -12.75
C SER A 39 -1.12 6.27 -13.47
N GLU A 40 -1.66 5.10 -13.17
CA GLU A 40 -2.88 4.60 -13.81
C GLU A 40 -4.08 4.61 -12.88
N VAL A 41 -3.93 5.14 -11.66
CA VAL A 41 -5.00 5.16 -10.66
C VAL A 41 -5.67 6.52 -10.65
N SER A 42 -6.99 6.52 -10.77
CA SER A 42 -7.79 7.75 -10.68
C SER A 42 -8.01 8.12 -9.22
N MET A 43 -7.76 9.38 -8.87
CA MET A 43 -8.05 9.86 -7.52
C MET A 43 -9.53 9.78 -7.19
N ASP A 44 -10.40 9.96 -8.19
CA ASP A 44 -11.84 9.83 -7.95
C ASP A 44 -12.20 8.43 -7.49
N SER A 45 -11.56 7.40 -8.07
CA SER A 45 -11.78 6.03 -7.64
C SER A 45 -11.39 5.81 -6.19
N LEU A 46 -10.29 6.43 -5.76
CA LEU A 46 -9.85 6.31 -4.37
C LEU A 46 -10.77 7.09 -3.43
N ARG A 47 -11.24 8.25 -3.87
CA ARG A 47 -12.19 9.02 -3.04
C ARG A 47 -13.46 8.24 -2.78
N GLU A 48 -13.93 7.48 -3.77
CA GLU A 48 -15.14 6.68 -3.62
C GLU A 48 -14.92 5.39 -2.84
N ALA A 49 -13.70 4.87 -2.85
CA ALA A 49 -13.39 3.61 -2.19
C ALA A 49 -13.31 3.81 -0.68
N GLN A 50 -13.88 2.89 0.09
CA GLN A 50 -13.74 2.89 1.54
C GLN A 50 -12.49 2.15 1.99
N VAL A 51 -11.99 1.24 1.17
CA VAL A 51 -10.87 0.36 1.48
C VAL A 51 -9.94 0.29 0.28
N PHE A 52 -8.65 0.52 0.49
CA PHE A 52 -7.65 0.31 -0.57
C PHE A 52 -6.27 0.16 0.05
N ALA A 53 -5.27 -0.12 -0.78
CA ALA A 53 -3.89 -0.26 -0.31
C ALA A 53 -2.95 0.58 -1.16
N MET A 54 -1.85 1.01 -0.56
CA MET A 54 -0.80 1.74 -1.25
C MET A 54 0.56 1.13 -0.92
N GLY A 55 1.43 1.10 -1.91
CA GLY A 55 2.78 0.58 -1.74
C GLY A 55 3.83 1.47 -2.36
N CYS A 56 4.97 1.59 -1.68
CA CYS A 56 6.09 2.39 -2.13
C CYS A 56 7.36 1.95 -1.41
N PRO A 57 8.49 1.79 -2.13
CA PRO A 57 9.74 1.46 -1.45
C PRO A 57 10.30 2.66 -0.70
N ALA A 58 11.18 2.39 0.27
CA ALA A 58 11.96 3.44 0.91
C ALA A 58 12.96 3.99 -0.10
N MET A 59 13.01 5.30 -0.26
CA MET A 59 13.91 5.96 -1.19
C MET A 59 14.84 6.90 -0.44
N GLY A 60 16.04 7.09 -0.99
CA GLY A 60 16.97 8.06 -0.46
C GLY A 60 17.17 7.96 1.06
N ALA A 61 16.80 8.99 1.79
CA ALA A 61 16.96 9.06 3.24
C ALA A 61 15.73 8.51 3.97
N GLU A 62 15.28 7.32 3.59
CA GLU A 62 14.10 6.65 4.15
C GLU A 62 12.85 7.52 4.05
N VAL A 63 12.55 7.93 2.81
CA VAL A 63 11.34 8.69 2.51
C VAL A 63 10.60 8.02 1.36
N LEU A 64 9.35 8.41 1.14
CA LEU A 64 8.62 7.99 -0.05
C LEU A 64 9.28 8.59 -1.29
N GLU A 65 9.06 7.95 -2.43
CA GLU A 65 9.56 8.49 -3.69
C GLU A 65 8.94 9.89 -3.91
N GLU A 66 9.79 10.88 -4.21
CA GLU A 66 9.41 12.28 -4.14
C GLU A 66 8.73 12.82 -5.40
N GLY A 67 9.01 12.21 -6.56
CA GLY A 67 8.51 12.75 -7.83
C GLY A 67 7.06 12.43 -8.12
N GLU A 68 6.63 11.24 -7.79
CA GLU A 68 5.29 10.77 -8.10
C GLU A 68 4.50 10.32 -6.87
N MET A 69 5.15 9.53 -6.00
CA MET A 69 4.44 8.95 -4.86
C MET A 69 4.10 10.00 -3.80
N GLU A 70 5.03 10.89 -3.51
CA GLU A 70 4.77 11.91 -2.49
C GLU A 70 3.57 12.78 -2.85
N PRO A 71 3.48 13.34 -4.08
CA PRO A 71 2.28 14.08 -4.47
C PRO A 71 1.01 13.23 -4.42
N PHE A 72 1.12 11.96 -4.78
CA PHE A 72 -0.02 11.04 -4.75
C PHE A 72 -0.55 10.88 -3.33
N VAL A 73 0.36 10.64 -2.38
CA VAL A 73 -0.03 10.49 -0.97
C VAL A 73 -0.60 11.78 -0.41
N MET A 74 -0.04 12.92 -0.80
CA MET A 74 -0.57 14.22 -0.36
C MET A 74 -2.02 14.40 -0.77
N GLU A 75 -2.37 13.98 -1.98
CA GLU A 75 -3.77 14.05 -2.39
C GLU A 75 -4.65 13.11 -1.58
N VAL A 76 -4.16 11.90 -1.34
CA VAL A 76 -4.92 10.92 -0.54
C VAL A 76 -5.18 11.46 0.87
N GLU A 77 -4.21 12.13 1.45
CA GLU A 77 -4.38 12.72 2.79
C GLU A 77 -5.57 13.65 2.85
N GLY A 78 -5.92 14.30 1.75
CA GLY A 78 -7.03 15.25 1.71
C GLY A 78 -8.40 14.59 1.85
N PHE A 79 -8.51 13.28 1.65
CA PHE A 79 -9.80 12.59 1.76
C PHE A 79 -9.72 11.27 2.51
N ALA A 80 -8.62 11.02 3.22
CA ALA A 80 -8.37 9.72 3.85
C ALA A 80 -9.21 9.47 5.10
N GLN A 81 -9.81 10.50 5.67
CA GLN A 81 -10.54 10.35 6.93
C GLN A 81 -11.63 9.29 6.84
N GLY A 82 -11.60 8.35 7.78
CA GLY A 82 -12.59 7.29 7.86
C GLY A 82 -12.33 6.11 6.94
N LYS A 83 -11.33 6.19 6.07
CA LYS A 83 -11.02 5.09 5.16
C LYS A 83 -10.11 4.08 5.82
N ARG A 84 -10.16 2.85 5.31
CA ARG A 84 -9.30 1.77 5.77
C ARG A 84 -8.25 1.52 4.71
N ILE A 85 -6.99 1.73 5.07
CA ILE A 85 -5.89 1.74 4.12
C ILE A 85 -4.80 0.79 4.56
N GLY A 86 -4.38 -0.10 3.66
CA GLY A 86 -3.24 -0.97 3.88
C GLY A 86 -2.00 -0.37 3.25
N LEU A 87 -0.85 -0.54 3.88
CA LEU A 87 0.42 -0.03 3.39
C LEU A 87 1.44 -1.15 3.27
N PHE A 88 2.30 -1.04 2.27
CA PHE A 88 3.37 -2.02 2.08
C PHE A 88 4.53 -1.39 1.31
N GLY A 89 5.69 -2.04 1.37
CA GLY A 89 6.82 -1.56 0.59
C GLY A 89 8.11 -2.30 0.90
N SER A 90 9.10 -2.17 0.01
CA SER A 90 10.41 -2.77 0.19
C SER A 90 11.42 -1.71 0.61
N TYR A 91 12.55 -2.15 1.18
CA TYR A 91 13.63 -1.23 1.55
C TYR A 91 14.97 -1.92 1.39
N GLY A 92 16.03 -1.13 1.14
CA GLY A 92 17.37 -1.67 0.96
C GLY A 92 18.22 -1.51 2.20
N TRP A 93 18.15 -0.35 2.85
CA TRP A 93 18.89 -0.07 4.08
C TRP A 93 17.97 0.68 5.04
N GLY A 94 18.43 0.85 6.25
CA GLY A 94 17.57 1.41 7.29
C GLY A 94 16.78 0.32 7.97
N ASP A 95 15.81 0.72 8.76
CA ASP A 95 15.07 -0.22 9.62
C ASP A 95 13.55 -0.08 9.52
N GLY A 96 13.06 0.49 8.43
CA GLY A 96 11.62 0.65 8.23
C GLY A 96 11.06 1.98 8.71
N GLN A 97 11.93 2.95 9.00
CA GLN A 97 11.47 4.24 9.48
C GLN A 97 10.52 4.93 8.50
N TRP A 98 10.77 4.79 7.17
CA TRP A 98 9.89 5.40 6.17
C TRP A 98 8.46 4.87 6.30
N MET A 99 8.31 3.61 6.65
CA MET A 99 6.98 3.00 6.81
C MET A 99 6.32 3.49 8.09
N ARG A 100 7.08 3.60 9.18
CA ARG A 100 6.54 4.11 10.44
C ARG A 100 6.07 5.56 10.27
N ASP A 101 6.84 6.37 9.56
CA ASP A 101 6.46 7.75 9.27
C ASP A 101 5.21 7.80 8.40
N TRP A 102 5.12 6.92 7.43
CA TRP A 102 3.96 6.84 6.54
C TRP A 102 2.71 6.42 7.32
N GLU A 103 2.85 5.44 8.21
CA GLU A 103 1.74 5.01 9.06
C GLU A 103 1.21 6.17 9.92
N GLU A 104 2.12 6.91 10.55
CA GLU A 104 1.72 8.05 11.36
C GLU A 104 1.04 9.13 10.55
N ARG A 105 1.54 9.34 9.35
CA ARG A 105 1.00 10.33 8.44
C ARG A 105 -0.44 9.98 8.04
N MET A 106 -0.69 8.73 7.73
CA MET A 106 -2.04 8.30 7.35
C MET A 106 -3.00 8.34 8.54
N LYS A 107 -2.52 7.95 9.72
CA LYS A 107 -3.33 8.06 10.94
C LYS A 107 -3.68 9.52 11.24
N ALA A 108 -2.72 10.42 11.07
CA ALA A 108 -2.97 11.85 11.29
C ALA A 108 -4.00 12.38 10.31
N ALA A 109 -4.09 11.80 9.12
CA ALA A 109 -5.10 12.18 8.13
C ALA A 109 -6.47 11.55 8.41
N GLY A 110 -6.58 10.74 9.45
CA GLY A 110 -7.85 10.13 9.85
C GLY A 110 -8.11 8.74 9.31
N ALA A 111 -7.14 8.13 8.64
CA ALA A 111 -7.29 6.78 8.12
C ALA A 111 -7.08 5.74 9.22
N VAL A 112 -7.70 4.58 9.04
CA VAL A 112 -7.48 3.41 9.89
C VAL A 112 -6.58 2.46 9.11
N LEU A 113 -5.46 2.05 9.71
CA LEU A 113 -4.56 1.14 9.03
C LEU A 113 -5.09 -0.29 9.10
N VAL A 114 -5.10 -0.95 7.96
CA VAL A 114 -5.48 -2.35 7.88
C VAL A 114 -4.25 -3.17 8.29
N GLY A 115 -4.43 -4.09 9.23
CA GLY A 115 -3.34 -4.91 9.73
C GLY A 115 -2.47 -4.24 10.78
N ARG A 116 -2.81 -3.03 11.20
CA ARG A 116 -2.12 -2.23 12.22
C ARG A 116 -0.80 -1.63 11.75
N GLU A 117 -0.01 -2.37 10.99
CA GLU A 117 1.30 -1.95 10.49
C GLU A 117 1.38 -2.19 9.01
N GLY A 118 2.22 -1.41 8.34
CA GLY A 118 2.54 -1.66 6.95
C GLY A 118 3.40 -2.93 6.82
N VAL A 119 3.23 -3.65 5.72
CA VAL A 119 4.06 -4.82 5.43
C VAL A 119 5.36 -4.34 4.80
N ILE A 120 6.50 -4.73 5.37
CA ILE A 120 7.80 -4.34 4.83
C ILE A 120 8.62 -5.57 4.45
N ALA A 121 9.46 -5.41 3.42
CA ALA A 121 10.36 -6.47 2.98
C ALA A 121 11.73 -5.89 2.69
N ASN A 122 12.78 -6.54 3.15
CA ASN A 122 14.14 -6.10 2.86
C ASN A 122 14.53 -6.58 1.47
N GLU A 123 14.74 -5.64 0.55
CA GLU A 123 15.09 -5.90 -0.85
C GLU A 123 14.00 -6.77 -1.52
N ALA A 124 14.38 -7.82 -2.24
CA ALA A 124 13.38 -8.68 -2.88
C ALA A 124 12.55 -9.37 -1.80
N PRO A 125 11.21 -9.36 -1.92
CA PRO A 125 10.39 -10.00 -0.89
C PRO A 125 10.58 -11.51 -0.92
N ASP A 126 10.86 -12.06 0.26
CA ASP A 126 10.95 -13.51 0.41
C ASP A 126 9.55 -14.09 0.60
N GLU A 127 9.46 -15.40 0.77
CA GLU A 127 8.16 -16.06 0.88
C GLU A 127 7.38 -15.57 2.11
N ASP A 128 8.08 -15.29 3.21
CA ASP A 128 7.41 -14.77 4.41
C ASP A 128 6.80 -13.40 4.14
N ALA A 129 7.54 -12.51 3.47
CA ALA A 129 7.03 -11.19 3.12
C ALA A 129 5.85 -11.27 2.16
N LEU A 130 5.94 -12.15 1.17
CA LEU A 130 4.84 -12.34 0.22
C LEU A 130 3.60 -12.90 0.93
N GLU A 131 3.78 -13.79 1.89
CA GLU A 131 2.65 -14.31 2.66
C GLU A 131 2.02 -13.22 3.52
N GLN A 132 2.83 -12.33 4.10
CA GLN A 132 2.29 -11.18 4.83
C GLN A 132 1.49 -10.26 3.92
N CYS A 133 1.94 -10.10 2.67
CA CYS A 133 1.19 -9.32 1.69
C CYS A 133 -0.14 -10.00 1.36
N ARG A 134 -0.15 -11.31 1.18
CA ARG A 134 -1.39 -12.04 0.94
C ARG A 134 -2.34 -11.92 2.13
N ALA A 135 -1.79 -11.97 3.35
CA ALA A 135 -2.60 -11.79 4.56
C ALA A 135 -3.21 -10.39 4.60
N LEU A 136 -2.45 -9.37 4.21
CA LEU A 136 -2.99 -8.01 4.11
C LEU A 136 -4.15 -7.97 3.12
N GLY A 137 -3.98 -8.63 1.97
CA GLY A 137 -5.04 -8.70 0.98
C GLY A 137 -6.31 -9.36 1.51
N ARG A 138 -6.15 -10.44 2.27
CA ARG A 138 -7.30 -11.11 2.88
C ARG A 138 -7.99 -10.20 3.89
N GLU A 139 -7.23 -9.42 4.66
CA GLU A 139 -7.83 -8.47 5.60
C GLU A 139 -8.59 -7.36 4.88
N LEU A 140 -7.99 -6.81 3.81
CA LEU A 140 -8.67 -5.79 3.02
C LEU A 140 -10.01 -6.31 2.48
N ALA A 141 -10.02 -7.55 2.04
CA ALA A 141 -11.22 -8.14 1.46
C ALA A 141 -12.28 -8.50 2.50
N SER A 142 -11.91 -8.56 3.76
CA SER A 142 -12.83 -8.94 4.84
C SER A 142 -13.62 -7.78 5.42
N ILE A 143 -13.31 -6.58 4.99
CA ILE A 143 -13.92 -5.35 5.53
C ILE A 143 -15.24 -5.03 4.86
#